data_57be47f8e1d9ce487039ceb21aa65bc2
#
_entry.id   57be47f8e1d9ce487039ceb21aa65bc2
#
_cell.length_a   1.000
_cell.length_b   1.000
_cell.length_c   1.000
_cell.angle_alpha   90.00
_cell.angle_beta   90.00
_cell.angle_gamma   90.00
#
_symmetry.space_group_name_H-M   'P 1'
#
loop_
_entity.id
_entity.type
_entity.pdbx_description
1 polymer ?
#
loop_
_entity_poly.entity_id
_entity_poly.type
_entity_poly.pdbx_seq_one_letter_code
_entity_poly.pdbx_strand_id
1 'polypeptide(L)'
;MNLIQVPDTYTEEHINADRLGGMIPLFDKRIEELIHNLKTKNIEFLDHTLMTLKENVGADLFERFKHDFTNHLKSSMYNHLTGFDAFEEVNIIAGCTQFFDDLYVMNNEIQVLRDEYKYHELINPNLQYKTIESLRAHVPLVISLPFSFHGREHPDMDTILEECLERYIPVHIDSAWIPASKDICFNYDHPAIHSFAISMSKGYGTAGWNRIGLRWKRKRNGSDTINTLKVYHLITTYPVAVGLYFLDNLLPDHLWATHKERNEKICKDFGLTQTKAIHMARKGEINYGLSPLIRYLEYNGGC
;
A
#
# COMPACT_ATOMS: atom_id res chain seq x y z
N MET A 1 12.64 10.60 -16.13
CA MET A 1 12.52 10.95 -14.71
C MET A 1 13.33 9.92 -13.95
N ASN A 2 14.49 10.26 -13.40
CA ASN A 2 15.27 9.33 -12.60
C ASN A 2 14.56 9.17 -11.24
N LEU A 3 13.64 8.23 -11.14
CA LEU A 3 12.95 7.87 -9.89
C LEU A 3 13.90 7.30 -8.82
N ILE A 4 15.17 7.10 -9.19
CA ILE A 4 16.12 6.27 -8.46
C ILE A 4 17.45 7.01 -8.39
N GLN A 5 17.45 8.18 -7.73
CA GLN A 5 18.71 8.85 -7.41
C GLN A 5 19.26 8.32 -6.09
N VAL A 6 20.47 7.76 -6.14
CA VAL A 6 21.27 7.53 -4.95
C VAL A 6 21.92 8.87 -4.60
N PRO A 7 21.75 9.39 -3.37
CA PRO A 7 22.44 10.61 -2.98
C PRO A 7 23.96 10.44 -2.99
N ASP A 8 24.69 11.50 -3.27
CA ASP A 8 26.16 11.49 -3.28
C ASP A 8 26.76 11.49 -1.87
N THR A 9 25.97 11.88 -0.88
CA THR A 9 26.42 12.06 0.52
C THR A 9 25.45 11.43 1.51
N TYR A 10 25.97 11.06 2.68
CA TYR A 10 25.19 10.54 3.80
C TYR A 10 24.91 11.66 4.82
N THR A 11 23.91 12.48 4.55
CA THR A 11 23.60 13.66 5.36
C THR A 11 22.12 13.76 5.73
N GLU A 12 21.81 14.54 6.78
CA GLU A 12 20.44 14.74 7.27
C GLU A 12 19.52 15.37 6.22
N GLU A 13 20.02 16.13 5.27
CA GLU A 13 19.22 16.74 4.20
C GLU A 13 18.53 15.71 3.30
N HIS A 14 19.08 14.49 3.20
CA HIS A 14 18.50 13.40 2.40
C HIS A 14 17.41 12.62 3.12
N ILE A 15 17.26 12.80 4.44
CA ILE A 15 16.14 12.26 5.21
C ILE A 15 15.04 13.32 5.43
N ASN A 16 15.25 14.53 4.95
CA ASN A 16 14.28 15.60 5.10
C ASN A 16 13.08 15.34 4.19
N ALA A 17 12.04 14.86 4.80
CA ALA A 17 11.06 14.21 4.03
C ALA A 17 9.82 15.01 3.83
N ASP A 18 9.00 15.12 3.83
CA ASP A 18 7.59 15.28 3.56
C ASP A 18 7.19 16.65 3.08
N ARG A 19 7.33 16.85 1.79
CA ARG A 19 6.72 18.02 1.14
C ARG A 19 5.27 17.74 0.69
N LEU A 20 4.84 16.47 0.62
CA LEU A 20 3.54 16.10 0.03
C LEU A 20 2.78 15.02 0.81
N GLY A 21 3.18 14.69 2.05
CA GLY A 21 2.51 13.68 2.88
C GLY A 21 2.68 12.24 2.41
N GLY A 22 3.59 12.00 1.46
CA GLY A 22 3.84 10.67 0.92
C GLY A 22 5.32 10.33 0.88
N MET A 23 5.75 9.35 1.65
CA MET A 23 7.13 8.88 1.62
C MET A 23 7.44 8.24 0.28
N ILE A 24 8.64 8.54 -0.27
CA ILE A 24 9.12 7.92 -1.51
C ILE A 24 9.30 6.42 -1.26
N PRO A 25 8.73 5.55 -2.10
CA PRO A 25 8.94 4.11 -2.00
C PRO A 25 10.41 3.74 -2.11
N LEU A 26 10.81 2.69 -1.41
CA LEU A 26 12.17 2.17 -1.52
C LEU A 26 12.29 1.29 -2.77
N PHE A 27 13.16 1.71 -3.68
CA PHE A 27 13.61 0.93 -4.83
C PHE A 27 15.04 0.47 -4.55
N ASP A 28 15.20 -0.76 -4.11
CA ASP A 28 16.51 -1.35 -3.85
C ASP A 28 17.12 -2.01 -5.10
N LYS A 29 18.36 -2.49 -4.97
CA LYS A 29 19.07 -3.14 -6.09
C LYS A 29 18.30 -4.33 -6.68
N ARG A 30 17.64 -5.12 -5.83
CA ARG A 30 16.87 -6.27 -6.31
C ARG A 30 15.65 -5.85 -7.12
N ILE A 31 14.92 -4.87 -6.64
CA ILE A 31 13.78 -4.29 -7.36
C ILE A 31 14.24 -3.67 -8.69
N GLU A 32 15.37 -2.94 -8.68
CA GLU A 32 15.95 -2.37 -9.90
C GLU A 32 16.36 -3.44 -10.92
N GLU A 33 16.97 -4.53 -10.45
CA GLU A 33 17.33 -5.68 -11.29
C GLU A 33 16.09 -6.30 -11.95
N LEU A 34 15.01 -6.50 -11.17
CA LEU A 34 13.76 -7.02 -11.69
C LEU A 34 13.14 -6.09 -12.74
N ILE A 35 13.15 -4.78 -12.51
CA ILE A 35 12.67 -3.79 -13.48
C ILE A 35 13.54 -3.82 -14.75
N HIS A 36 14.87 -3.95 -14.60
CA HIS A 36 15.78 -4.04 -15.74
C HIS A 36 15.52 -5.32 -16.56
N ASN A 37 15.33 -6.46 -15.88
CA ASN A 37 15.02 -7.72 -16.52
C ASN A 37 13.69 -7.68 -17.30
N LEU A 38 12.67 -7.00 -16.78
CA LEU A 38 11.43 -6.75 -17.50
C LEU A 38 11.66 -5.96 -18.79
N LYS A 39 12.51 -4.92 -18.76
CA LYS A 39 12.82 -4.11 -19.94
C LYS A 39 13.54 -4.92 -21.02
N THR A 40 14.46 -5.79 -20.64
CA THR A 40 15.27 -6.59 -21.56
C THR A 40 14.52 -7.80 -22.11
N LYS A 41 13.57 -8.36 -21.35
CA LYS A 41 12.73 -9.52 -21.72
C LYS A 41 11.33 -9.11 -22.22
N ASN A 42 11.11 -7.85 -22.48
CA ASN A 42 9.77 -7.28 -22.67
C ASN A 42 8.98 -7.93 -23.82
N ILE A 43 9.64 -8.33 -24.90
CA ILE A 43 8.97 -8.97 -26.07
C ILE A 43 8.49 -10.38 -25.70
N GLU A 44 9.32 -11.18 -25.08
CA GLU A 44 8.98 -12.55 -24.65
C GLU A 44 7.83 -12.56 -23.62
N PHE A 45 7.85 -11.61 -22.70
CA PHE A 45 6.83 -11.44 -21.68
C PHE A 45 5.49 -10.96 -22.28
N LEU A 46 5.53 -10.03 -23.23
CA LEU A 46 4.34 -9.56 -23.95
C LEU A 46 3.75 -10.68 -24.83
N ASP A 47 4.59 -11.46 -25.51
CA ASP A 47 4.15 -12.60 -26.30
C ASP A 47 3.48 -13.66 -25.42
N HIS A 48 4.05 -13.96 -24.27
CA HIS A 48 3.43 -14.89 -23.31
C HIS A 48 2.08 -14.36 -22.79
N THR A 49 1.99 -13.07 -22.49
CA THR A 49 0.75 -12.42 -22.05
C THR A 49 -0.30 -12.41 -23.17
N LEU A 50 0.11 -12.15 -24.43
CA LEU A 50 -0.78 -12.16 -25.59
C LEU A 50 -1.22 -13.58 -25.98
N MET A 51 -0.36 -14.57 -25.84
CA MET A 51 -0.70 -15.98 -26.02
C MET A 51 -1.73 -16.42 -24.99
N THR A 52 -1.54 -16.04 -23.73
CA THR A 52 -2.49 -16.27 -22.63
C THR A 52 -3.86 -15.66 -22.90
N LEU A 53 -3.92 -14.48 -23.52
CA LEU A 53 -5.18 -13.85 -23.96
C LEU A 53 -5.88 -14.60 -25.09
N LYS A 54 -5.12 -15.16 -26.05
CA LYS A 54 -5.68 -15.91 -27.19
C LYS A 54 -6.32 -17.23 -26.79
N GLU A 55 -5.86 -17.83 -25.71
CA GLU A 55 -6.30 -19.15 -25.24
C GLU A 55 -7.44 -19.10 -24.21
N ASN A 56 -8.13 -17.96 -24.02
CA ASN A 56 -9.11 -17.71 -22.93
C ASN A 56 -8.54 -17.87 -21.52
N VAL A 57 -7.23 -17.84 -21.36
CA VAL A 57 -6.51 -17.96 -20.08
C VAL A 57 -6.49 -16.63 -19.32
N GLY A 58 -7.00 -15.54 -19.90
CA GLY A 58 -7.03 -14.21 -19.27
C GLY A 58 -7.81 -14.17 -17.95
N ALA A 59 -8.90 -14.92 -17.85
CA ALA A 59 -9.65 -15.07 -16.60
C ALA A 59 -8.80 -15.73 -15.52
N ASP A 60 -7.98 -16.71 -15.87
CA ASP A 60 -7.08 -17.41 -14.96
C ASP A 60 -5.97 -16.48 -14.43
N LEU A 61 -5.40 -15.63 -15.28
CA LEU A 61 -4.34 -14.67 -14.87
C LEU A 61 -4.82 -13.72 -13.78
N PHE A 62 -6.05 -13.20 -13.89
CA PHE A 62 -6.64 -12.30 -12.91
C PHE A 62 -6.95 -13.01 -11.59
N GLU A 63 -7.52 -14.22 -11.66
CA GLU A 63 -7.79 -15.01 -10.45
C GLU A 63 -6.50 -15.50 -9.81
N ARG A 64 -5.50 -15.89 -10.61
CA ARG A 64 -4.15 -16.23 -10.12
C ARG A 64 -3.54 -15.06 -9.35
N PHE A 65 -3.58 -13.85 -9.88
CA PHE A 65 -3.03 -12.68 -9.19
C PHE A 65 -3.74 -12.41 -7.85
N LYS A 66 -5.07 -12.50 -7.80
CA LYS A 66 -5.81 -12.35 -6.56
C LYS A 66 -5.41 -13.38 -5.51
N HIS A 67 -5.33 -14.64 -5.93
CA HIS A 67 -4.93 -15.76 -5.08
C HIS A 67 -3.49 -15.60 -4.59
N ASP A 68 -2.54 -15.40 -5.52
CA ASP A 68 -1.12 -15.37 -5.22
C ASP A 68 -0.75 -14.14 -4.38
N PHE A 69 -1.29 -12.96 -4.68
CA PHE A 69 -1.03 -11.77 -3.86
C PHE A 69 -1.62 -11.91 -2.46
N THR A 70 -2.83 -12.44 -2.32
CA THR A 70 -3.44 -12.69 -1.01
C THR A 70 -2.60 -13.68 -0.18
N ASN A 71 -2.17 -14.79 -0.78
CA ASN A 71 -1.35 -15.79 -0.10
C ASN A 71 0.05 -15.24 0.24
N HIS A 72 0.61 -14.43 -0.65
CA HIS A 72 1.89 -13.77 -0.41
C HIS A 72 1.81 -12.85 0.82
N LEU A 73 0.76 -12.06 0.96
CA LEU A 73 0.53 -11.23 2.16
C LEU A 73 0.34 -12.08 3.43
N LYS A 74 -0.44 -13.15 3.34
CA LYS A 74 -0.68 -14.08 4.47
C LYS A 74 0.59 -14.86 4.89
N SER A 75 1.56 -15.01 4.00
CA SER A 75 2.82 -15.74 4.24
C SER A 75 3.94 -14.86 4.83
N SER A 76 3.68 -13.59 5.12
CA SER A 76 4.63 -12.70 5.80
C SER A 76 5.08 -13.30 7.14
N MET A 77 6.38 -13.29 7.40
CA MET A 77 6.96 -13.66 8.70
C MET A 77 7.01 -12.49 9.67
N TYR A 78 6.91 -11.27 9.17
CA TYR A 78 6.96 -10.05 9.97
C TYR A 78 5.59 -9.49 10.32
N ASN A 79 4.55 -9.78 9.51
CA ASN A 79 3.20 -9.29 9.75
C ASN A 79 2.24 -10.47 9.98
N HIS A 80 1.31 -10.31 10.89
CA HIS A 80 0.26 -11.28 11.12
C HIS A 80 -1.10 -10.70 10.72
N LEU A 81 -1.51 -10.97 9.49
CA LEU A 81 -2.74 -10.44 8.89
C LEU A 81 -3.77 -11.55 8.73
N THR A 82 -4.96 -11.34 9.28
CA THR A 82 -6.07 -12.32 9.24
C THR A 82 -7.37 -11.67 8.78
N GLY A 83 -8.43 -12.48 8.64
CA GLY A 83 -9.77 -11.97 8.35
C GLY A 83 -10.05 -11.68 6.87
N PHE A 84 -9.16 -12.05 5.94
CA PHE A 84 -9.38 -11.86 4.49
C PHE A 84 -10.63 -12.60 3.99
N ASP A 85 -10.92 -13.76 4.55
CA ASP A 85 -11.99 -14.66 4.09
C ASP A 85 -13.41 -14.15 4.46
N ALA A 86 -13.49 -13.08 5.25
CA ALA A 86 -14.73 -12.38 5.56
C ALA A 86 -15.22 -11.47 4.41
N PHE A 87 -14.44 -11.36 3.33
CA PHE A 87 -14.73 -10.46 2.20
C PHE A 87 -14.95 -11.26 0.93
N GLU A 88 -16.18 -11.29 0.45
CA GLU A 88 -16.60 -12.11 -0.68
C GLU A 88 -16.18 -11.55 -2.04
N GLU A 89 -15.90 -10.25 -2.10
CA GLU A 89 -15.49 -9.58 -3.33
C GLU A 89 -14.03 -9.19 -3.27
N VAL A 90 -13.24 -9.75 -4.18
CA VAL A 90 -11.83 -9.36 -4.38
C VAL A 90 -11.67 -8.77 -5.77
N ASN A 91 -11.26 -7.51 -5.84
CA ASN A 91 -11.12 -6.77 -7.08
C ASN A 91 -9.67 -6.32 -7.28
N ILE A 92 -9.19 -6.42 -8.52
CA ILE A 92 -7.91 -5.82 -8.92
C ILE A 92 -8.14 -4.33 -9.13
N ILE A 93 -7.24 -3.51 -8.60
CA ILE A 93 -7.29 -2.05 -8.64
C ILE A 93 -5.97 -1.45 -9.11
N ALA A 94 -6.01 -0.25 -9.66
CA ALA A 94 -4.82 0.53 -10.03
C ALA A 94 -4.19 1.20 -8.79
N GLY A 95 -3.93 0.40 -7.74
CA GLY A 95 -3.44 0.84 -6.44
C GLY A 95 -4.51 1.52 -5.58
N CYS A 96 -4.16 1.81 -4.33
CA CYS A 96 -5.10 2.37 -3.36
C CYS A 96 -5.67 3.76 -3.74
N THR A 97 -5.04 4.48 -4.66
CA THR A 97 -5.62 5.75 -5.16
C THR A 97 -6.97 5.51 -5.84
N GLN A 98 -7.10 4.47 -6.68
CA GLN A 98 -8.39 4.12 -7.29
C GLN A 98 -9.42 3.71 -6.23
N PHE A 99 -8.99 3.07 -5.16
CA PHE A 99 -9.87 2.76 -4.02
C PHE A 99 -10.44 4.02 -3.38
N PHE A 100 -9.61 5.05 -3.16
CA PHE A 100 -10.11 6.34 -2.68
C PHE A 100 -11.05 7.01 -3.66
N ASP A 101 -10.66 7.08 -4.95
CA ASP A 101 -11.48 7.69 -5.99
C ASP A 101 -12.88 7.05 -6.04
N ASP A 102 -12.95 5.71 -5.96
CA ASP A 102 -14.22 4.97 -5.87
C ASP A 102 -15.04 5.38 -4.64
N LEU A 103 -14.41 5.45 -3.47
CA LEU A 103 -15.10 5.82 -2.24
C LEU A 103 -15.68 7.24 -2.31
N TYR A 104 -14.94 8.20 -2.84
CA TYR A 104 -15.40 9.58 -3.00
C TYR A 104 -16.50 9.73 -4.07
N VAL A 105 -16.47 8.91 -5.12
CA VAL A 105 -17.54 8.89 -6.13
C VAL A 105 -18.82 8.26 -5.59
N MET A 106 -18.67 7.22 -4.76
CA MET A 106 -19.82 6.46 -4.27
C MET A 106 -20.50 7.06 -3.03
N ASN A 107 -19.84 8.00 -2.36
CA ASN A 107 -20.35 8.60 -1.12
C ASN A 107 -20.36 10.12 -1.21
N ASN A 108 -21.47 10.74 -0.83
CA ASN A 108 -21.59 12.20 -0.81
C ASN A 108 -20.62 12.85 0.19
N GLU A 109 -20.22 12.09 1.21
CA GLU A 109 -19.31 12.54 2.25
C GLU A 109 -18.49 11.35 2.78
N ILE A 110 -17.23 11.63 3.09
CA ILE A 110 -16.30 10.71 3.74
C ILE A 110 -15.68 11.42 4.93
N GLN A 111 -15.53 10.70 6.04
CA GLN A 111 -14.83 11.14 7.22
C GLN A 111 -13.39 10.63 7.20
N VAL A 112 -12.47 11.48 7.66
CA VAL A 112 -11.05 11.18 7.75
C VAL A 112 -10.54 11.74 9.08
N LEU A 113 -9.74 10.97 9.80
CA LEU A 113 -9.13 11.42 11.05
C LEU A 113 -8.00 12.42 10.78
N ARG A 114 -7.67 13.23 11.79
CA ARG A 114 -6.51 14.12 11.73
C ARG A 114 -5.24 13.28 11.47
N ASP A 115 -4.33 13.86 10.68
CA ASP A 115 -3.03 13.26 10.36
C ASP A 115 -3.07 12.04 9.43
N GLU A 116 -4.19 11.84 8.74
CA GLU A 116 -4.32 10.89 7.65
C GLU A 116 -3.58 11.33 6.39
N TYR A 117 -3.59 10.44 5.37
CA TYR A 117 -2.91 10.65 4.11
C TYR A 117 -3.44 11.87 3.35
N LYS A 118 -2.58 12.82 3.03
CA LYS A 118 -2.93 14.11 2.41
C LYS A 118 -3.62 14.03 1.04
N TYR A 119 -3.67 12.86 0.42
CA TYR A 119 -4.43 12.68 -0.82
C TYR A 119 -5.91 12.99 -0.64
N HIS A 120 -6.46 12.80 0.55
CA HIS A 120 -7.84 13.16 0.86
C HIS A 120 -8.10 14.67 0.71
N GLU A 121 -7.13 15.52 1.04
CA GLU A 121 -7.21 16.98 0.83
C GLU A 121 -7.16 17.35 -0.66
N LEU A 122 -6.43 16.57 -1.48
CA LEU A 122 -6.37 16.79 -2.94
C LEU A 122 -7.71 16.48 -3.62
N ILE A 123 -8.40 15.42 -3.17
CA ILE A 123 -9.72 15.06 -3.71
C ILE A 123 -10.79 16.02 -3.18
N ASN A 124 -10.74 16.36 -1.90
CA ASN A 124 -11.70 17.22 -1.23
C ASN A 124 -11.00 18.40 -0.54
N PRO A 125 -10.78 19.52 -1.24
CA PRO A 125 -10.13 20.70 -0.66
C PRO A 125 -10.86 21.31 0.55
N ASN A 126 -12.11 20.96 0.77
CA ASN A 126 -12.92 21.40 1.91
C ASN A 126 -12.97 20.35 3.03
N LEU A 127 -12.10 19.34 3.01
CA LEU A 127 -12.05 18.27 3.98
C LEU A 127 -11.85 18.86 5.40
N GLN A 128 -12.69 18.42 6.32
CA GLN A 128 -12.55 18.69 7.74
C GLN A 128 -12.19 17.42 8.47
N TYR A 129 -10.99 17.38 8.99
CA TYR A 129 -10.52 16.26 9.80
C TYR A 129 -11.38 16.08 11.06
N LYS A 130 -11.60 14.81 11.42
CA LYS A 130 -12.38 14.42 12.59
C LYS A 130 -11.49 13.98 13.74
N THR A 131 -12.05 14.05 14.95
CA THR A 131 -11.61 13.25 16.10
C THR A 131 -12.58 12.08 16.26
N ILE A 132 -12.27 11.11 17.09
CA ILE A 132 -13.13 9.93 17.33
C ILE A 132 -14.51 10.40 17.81
N GLU A 133 -14.59 11.35 18.74
CA GLU A 133 -15.82 11.86 19.31
C GLU A 133 -16.69 12.61 18.27
N SER A 134 -16.04 13.23 17.27
CA SER A 134 -16.71 14.04 16.25
C SER A 134 -17.14 13.23 15.02
N LEU A 135 -16.89 11.92 14.98
CA LEU A 135 -17.37 11.04 13.92
C LEU A 135 -18.91 11.07 13.88
N ARG A 136 -19.46 11.04 12.69
CA ARG A 136 -20.92 11.06 12.46
C ARG A 136 -21.43 9.70 12.06
N ALA A 137 -22.53 9.27 12.66
CA ALA A 137 -23.20 8.03 12.35
C ALA A 137 -23.54 7.92 10.83
N HIS A 138 -23.44 6.73 10.28
CA HIS A 138 -23.75 6.38 8.90
C HIS A 138 -22.88 7.05 7.83
N VAL A 139 -21.92 7.89 8.17
CA VAL A 139 -20.98 8.49 7.22
C VAL A 139 -19.69 7.68 7.20
N PRO A 140 -19.25 7.16 6.03
CA PRO A 140 -18.08 6.31 5.96
C PRO A 140 -16.80 6.97 6.50
N LEU A 141 -15.99 6.18 7.24
CA LEU A 141 -14.66 6.55 7.70
C LEU A 141 -13.61 5.86 6.83
N VAL A 142 -12.61 6.61 6.37
CA VAL A 142 -11.38 6.05 5.79
C VAL A 142 -10.25 6.21 6.80
N ILE A 143 -9.50 5.12 7.03
CA ILE A 143 -8.36 5.09 7.94
C ILE A 143 -7.24 4.23 7.36
N SER A 144 -5.99 4.68 7.48
CA SER A 144 -4.82 3.92 7.00
C SER A 144 -4.32 2.90 8.02
N LEU A 145 -3.81 1.78 7.52
CA LEU A 145 -3.08 0.76 8.28
C LEU A 145 -1.83 0.33 7.49
N PRO A 146 -0.62 0.65 7.93
CA PRO A 146 -0.26 1.52 9.05
C PRO A 146 -0.82 2.93 8.89
N PHE A 147 -1.14 3.57 10.02
CA PHE A 147 -1.64 4.93 10.03
C PHE A 147 -0.57 5.90 9.50
N SER A 148 -0.97 6.76 8.56
CA SER A 148 -0.04 7.54 7.73
C SER A 148 0.94 8.38 8.53
N PHE A 149 0.48 9.02 9.61
CA PHE A 149 1.33 9.86 10.44
C PHE A 149 2.25 9.06 11.36
N HIS A 150 1.79 7.91 11.87
CA HIS A 150 2.56 7.15 12.85
C HIS A 150 3.47 6.07 12.23
N GLY A 151 3.19 5.62 11.00
CA GLY A 151 3.87 4.49 10.37
C GLY A 151 3.73 3.17 11.16
N ARG A 152 2.66 3.05 11.93
CA ARG A 152 2.22 1.89 12.72
C ARG A 152 0.71 1.94 12.85
N GLU A 153 0.08 0.97 13.51
CA GLU A 153 -1.35 1.02 13.80
C GLU A 153 -1.71 2.31 14.56
N HIS A 154 -2.91 2.84 14.30
CA HIS A 154 -3.42 3.94 15.12
C HIS A 154 -3.52 3.47 16.58
N PRO A 155 -3.05 4.25 17.57
CA PRO A 155 -3.03 3.80 18.96
C PRO A 155 -4.42 3.42 19.49
N ASP A 156 -5.47 4.06 18.98
CA ASP A 156 -6.85 3.83 19.37
C ASP A 156 -7.64 3.02 18.34
N MET A 157 -6.97 2.19 17.50
CA MET A 157 -7.61 1.48 16.39
C MET A 157 -8.81 0.64 16.85
N ASP A 158 -8.67 -0.10 17.94
CA ASP A 158 -9.75 -0.93 18.46
C ASP A 158 -10.93 -0.07 18.94
N THR A 159 -10.67 1.02 19.65
CA THR A 159 -11.70 1.97 20.10
C THR A 159 -12.42 2.58 18.88
N ILE A 160 -11.69 2.96 17.83
CA ILE A 160 -12.26 3.51 16.60
C ILE A 160 -13.21 2.50 15.95
N LEU A 161 -12.79 1.24 15.86
CA LEU A 161 -13.60 0.20 15.23
C LEU A 161 -14.88 -0.09 16.03
N GLU A 162 -14.80 -0.17 17.35
CA GLU A 162 -15.97 -0.37 18.22
C GLU A 162 -16.94 0.83 18.14
N GLU A 163 -16.45 2.07 18.25
CA GLU A 163 -17.26 3.27 18.07
C GLU A 163 -17.94 3.31 16.68
N CYS A 164 -17.20 2.91 15.65
CA CYS A 164 -17.77 2.85 14.32
C CYS A 164 -18.86 1.77 14.19
N LEU A 165 -18.69 0.65 14.87
CA LEU A 165 -19.70 -0.42 14.91
C LEU A 165 -20.98 0.07 15.60
N GLU A 166 -20.87 0.64 16.80
CA GLU A 166 -22.00 1.14 17.58
C GLU A 166 -22.78 2.23 16.86
N ARG A 167 -22.07 3.08 16.11
CA ARG A 167 -22.64 4.23 15.39
C ARG A 167 -22.98 3.94 13.95
N TYR A 168 -22.90 2.67 13.50
CA TYR A 168 -23.14 2.25 12.12
C TYR A 168 -22.31 3.02 11.08
N ILE A 169 -21.05 3.30 11.39
CA ILE A 169 -20.10 3.98 10.52
C ILE A 169 -19.36 2.92 9.70
N PRO A 170 -19.53 2.88 8.37
CA PRO A 170 -18.73 1.98 7.52
C PRO A 170 -17.25 2.37 7.54
N VAL A 171 -16.36 1.43 7.89
CA VAL A 171 -14.92 1.67 7.89
C VAL A 171 -14.29 1.10 6.62
N HIS A 172 -13.45 1.90 5.97
CA HIS A 172 -12.65 1.52 4.82
C HIS A 172 -11.17 1.70 5.13
N ILE A 173 -10.36 0.62 4.98
CA ILE A 173 -8.95 0.65 5.41
C ILE A 173 -8.02 0.76 4.21
N ASP A 174 -7.18 1.79 4.18
CA ASP A 174 -6.04 1.89 3.27
C ASP A 174 -4.82 1.18 3.84
N SER A 175 -4.47 0.04 3.28
CA SER A 175 -3.31 -0.75 3.69
C SER A 175 -2.16 -0.69 2.68
N ALA A 176 -2.00 0.44 1.99
CA ALA A 176 -0.97 0.61 0.95
C ALA A 176 0.46 0.35 1.45
N TRP A 177 0.73 0.54 2.74
CA TRP A 177 2.08 0.39 3.31
C TRP A 177 2.35 -0.99 3.90
N ILE A 178 1.37 -1.86 4.01
CA ILE A 178 1.55 -3.22 4.57
C ILE A 178 2.75 -3.95 3.96
N PRO A 179 2.94 -3.99 2.61
CA PRO A 179 4.07 -4.72 2.04
C PRO A 179 5.45 -4.10 2.32
N ALA A 180 5.50 -2.90 2.88
CA ALA A 180 6.71 -2.22 3.30
C ALA A 180 6.82 -2.10 4.83
N SER A 181 5.98 -2.82 5.58
CA SER A 181 5.86 -2.73 7.03
C SER A 181 6.23 -4.04 7.73
N LYS A 182 6.53 -3.95 9.03
CA LYS A 182 6.76 -5.10 9.93
C LYS A 182 5.94 -4.96 11.20
N ASP A 183 5.83 -6.07 11.92
CA ASP A 183 5.21 -6.15 13.26
C ASP A 183 3.76 -5.64 13.30
N ILE A 184 3.06 -5.69 12.14
CA ILE A 184 1.62 -5.40 12.08
C ILE A 184 0.87 -6.68 12.40
N CYS A 185 0.05 -6.63 13.46
CA CYS A 185 -0.86 -7.69 13.84
C CYS A 185 -2.29 -7.16 13.72
N PHE A 186 -3.02 -7.59 12.69
CA PHE A 186 -4.34 -7.04 12.43
C PHE A 186 -5.31 -8.07 11.85
N ASN A 187 -6.53 -8.08 12.40
CA ASN A 187 -7.63 -8.87 11.90
C ASN A 187 -8.63 -7.97 11.16
N TYR A 188 -8.70 -8.12 9.83
CA TYR A 188 -9.66 -7.37 9.01
C TYR A 188 -11.12 -7.80 9.22
N ASP A 189 -11.38 -8.98 9.83
CA ASP A 189 -12.75 -9.45 10.09
C ASP A 189 -13.38 -8.78 11.30
N HIS A 190 -13.44 -7.44 11.28
CA HIS A 190 -14.23 -6.67 12.23
C HIS A 190 -15.53 -6.18 11.54
N PRO A 191 -16.72 -6.29 12.20
CA PRO A 191 -18.01 -5.99 11.55
C PRO A 191 -18.13 -4.55 11.01
N ALA A 192 -17.44 -3.58 11.58
CA ALA A 192 -17.40 -2.21 11.08
C ALA A 192 -16.61 -2.08 9.77
N ILE A 193 -15.68 -2.99 9.47
CA ILE A 193 -14.84 -2.92 8.28
C ILE A 193 -15.62 -3.41 7.07
N HIS A 194 -15.90 -2.51 6.15
CA HIS A 194 -16.63 -2.77 4.91
C HIS A 194 -15.75 -3.15 3.73
N SER A 195 -14.56 -2.57 3.68
CA SER A 195 -13.55 -2.92 2.67
C SER A 195 -12.16 -2.48 3.11
N PHE A 196 -11.16 -3.08 2.50
CA PHE A 196 -9.78 -2.63 2.61
C PHE A 196 -9.04 -2.83 1.29
N ALA A 197 -7.95 -2.10 1.11
CA ALA A 197 -7.14 -2.18 -0.10
C ALA A 197 -5.65 -2.26 0.24
N ILE A 198 -4.92 -3.11 -0.50
CA ILE A 198 -3.46 -3.24 -0.41
C ILE A 198 -2.89 -3.08 -1.81
N SER A 199 -1.80 -2.30 -1.96
CA SER A 199 -1.16 -2.09 -3.25
C SER A 199 0.29 -2.56 -3.25
N MET A 200 0.80 -2.93 -4.42
CA MET A 200 2.20 -3.32 -4.61
C MET A 200 3.14 -2.11 -4.67
N SER A 201 2.61 -0.88 -4.70
CA SER A 201 3.37 0.34 -4.97
C SER A 201 4.52 0.59 -3.98
N LYS A 202 4.33 0.29 -2.70
CA LYS A 202 5.30 0.61 -1.65
C LYS A 202 6.30 -0.50 -1.35
N GLY A 203 5.86 -1.76 -1.41
CA GLY A 203 6.68 -2.93 -1.05
C GLY A 203 7.39 -3.61 -2.21
N TYR A 204 6.89 -3.41 -3.45
CA TYR A 204 7.39 -4.11 -4.64
C TYR A 204 7.93 -3.18 -5.71
N GLY A 205 8.13 -1.88 -5.40
CA GLY A 205 8.70 -0.92 -6.34
C GLY A 205 7.87 -0.67 -7.60
N THR A 206 6.55 -0.89 -7.55
CA THR A 206 5.68 -0.65 -8.71
C THR A 206 5.12 0.77 -8.79
N ALA A 207 5.42 1.63 -7.81
CA ALA A 207 4.97 3.02 -7.79
C ALA A 207 5.44 3.81 -9.00
N GLY A 208 4.54 4.57 -9.60
CA GLY A 208 4.83 5.50 -10.69
C GLY A 208 4.89 4.89 -12.09
N TRP A 209 4.92 3.54 -12.24
CA TRP A 209 4.99 2.90 -13.55
C TRP A 209 4.09 1.66 -13.72
N ASN A 210 3.78 0.91 -12.66
CA ASN A 210 2.89 -0.25 -12.71
C ASN A 210 1.98 -0.28 -11.48
N ARG A 211 0.96 0.58 -11.46
CA ARG A 211 0.05 0.69 -10.33
C ARG A 211 -0.92 -0.49 -10.32
N ILE A 212 -0.75 -1.36 -9.32
CA ILE A 212 -1.60 -2.52 -9.13
C ILE A 212 -1.77 -2.84 -7.64
N GLY A 213 -2.90 -3.43 -7.29
CA GLY A 213 -3.23 -3.89 -5.95
C GLY A 213 -4.54 -4.66 -5.93
N LEU A 214 -5.00 -4.98 -4.74
CA LEU A 214 -6.29 -5.62 -4.51
C LEU A 214 -7.14 -4.79 -3.54
N ARG A 215 -8.44 -4.80 -3.78
CA ARG A 215 -9.47 -4.39 -2.83
C ARG A 215 -10.26 -5.63 -2.40
N TRP A 216 -10.43 -5.81 -1.11
CA TRP A 216 -11.36 -6.76 -0.51
C TRP A 216 -12.58 -5.99 -0.01
N LYS A 217 -13.78 -6.47 -0.32
CA LYS A 217 -15.03 -5.81 0.02
C LYS A 217 -16.07 -6.84 0.47
N ARG A 218 -16.78 -6.55 1.56
CA ARG A 218 -17.95 -7.33 1.96
C ARG A 218 -19.06 -7.17 0.91
N LYS A 219 -19.68 -8.27 0.54
CA LYS A 219 -20.79 -8.25 -0.41
C LYS A 219 -21.95 -7.46 0.18
N ARG A 220 -22.34 -6.41 -0.50
CA ARG A 220 -23.51 -5.60 -0.15
C ARG A 220 -24.28 -5.25 -1.41
N ASN A 221 -25.59 -5.01 -1.26
CA ASN A 221 -26.42 -4.58 -2.36
C ASN A 221 -25.93 -3.24 -2.90
N GLY A 222 -25.67 -3.18 -4.20
CA GLY A 222 -25.24 -1.99 -4.91
C GLY A 222 -23.98 -2.22 -5.74
N SER A 223 -23.95 -1.65 -6.93
CA SER A 223 -22.79 -1.59 -7.81
C SER A 223 -21.94 -0.39 -7.41
N ASP A 224 -20.61 -0.54 -7.47
CA ASP A 224 -19.67 0.55 -7.36
C ASP A 224 -18.86 0.71 -8.67
N THR A 225 -18.02 1.75 -8.78
CA THR A 225 -17.30 2.01 -10.02
C THR A 225 -16.31 0.90 -10.33
N ILE A 226 -15.63 0.33 -9.32
CA ILE A 226 -14.67 -0.76 -9.48
C ILE A 226 -15.35 -2.01 -10.00
N ASN A 227 -16.48 -2.41 -9.41
CA ASN A 227 -17.25 -3.57 -9.88
C ASN A 227 -17.84 -3.36 -11.28
N THR A 228 -18.36 -2.17 -11.57
CA THR A 228 -18.87 -1.83 -12.89
C THR A 228 -17.76 -1.91 -13.94
N LEU A 229 -16.60 -1.33 -13.65
CA LEU A 229 -15.45 -1.29 -14.56
C LEU A 229 -14.73 -2.65 -14.70
N LYS A 230 -14.91 -3.57 -13.75
CA LYS A 230 -14.42 -4.95 -13.86
C LYS A 230 -14.93 -5.64 -15.12
N VAL A 231 -16.19 -5.41 -15.50
CA VAL A 231 -16.79 -6.00 -16.70
C VAL A 231 -16.09 -5.53 -17.98
N TYR A 232 -15.52 -4.34 -17.98
CA TYR A 232 -14.80 -3.74 -19.10
C TYR A 232 -13.29 -3.98 -19.07
N HIS A 233 -12.79 -4.81 -18.14
CA HIS A 233 -11.37 -5.07 -17.96
C HIS A 233 -10.53 -3.78 -17.88
N LEU A 234 -10.94 -2.83 -17.06
CA LEU A 234 -10.28 -1.55 -16.91
C LEU A 234 -8.78 -1.72 -16.51
N ILE A 235 -8.50 -2.71 -15.68
CA ILE A 235 -7.13 -3.14 -15.42
C ILE A 235 -6.73 -4.13 -16.50
N THR A 236 -5.77 -3.74 -17.32
CA THR A 236 -5.26 -4.56 -18.40
C THR A 236 -4.41 -5.73 -17.89
N THR A 237 -4.21 -6.72 -18.73
CA THR A 237 -3.39 -7.92 -18.40
C THR A 237 -1.94 -7.59 -18.08
N TYR A 238 -1.36 -6.55 -18.70
CA TYR A 238 0.06 -6.20 -18.50
C TYR A 238 0.40 -5.87 -17.04
N PRO A 239 -0.29 -4.94 -16.34
CA PRO A 239 -0.05 -4.71 -14.92
C PRO A 239 -0.18 -5.95 -14.05
N VAL A 240 -1.13 -6.83 -14.36
CA VAL A 240 -1.36 -8.09 -13.62
C VAL A 240 -0.17 -9.05 -13.81
N ALA A 241 0.27 -9.23 -15.04
CA ALA A 241 1.41 -10.09 -15.36
C ALA A 241 2.71 -9.56 -14.72
N VAL A 242 2.94 -8.24 -14.75
CA VAL A 242 4.05 -7.60 -14.03
C VAL A 242 3.92 -7.84 -12.52
N GLY A 243 2.73 -7.71 -11.96
CA GLY A 243 2.46 -8.00 -10.54
C GLY A 243 2.86 -9.41 -10.16
N LEU A 244 2.41 -10.41 -10.93
CA LEU A 244 2.79 -11.82 -10.76
C LEU A 244 4.30 -12.03 -10.85
N TYR A 245 4.96 -11.41 -11.84
CA TYR A 245 6.42 -11.49 -11.95
C TYR A 245 7.14 -11.02 -10.68
N PHE A 246 6.68 -9.94 -10.04
CA PHE A 246 7.26 -9.49 -8.78
C PHE A 246 6.95 -10.44 -7.62
N LEU A 247 5.74 -10.99 -7.54
CA LEU A 247 5.38 -11.99 -6.53
C LEU A 247 6.23 -13.26 -6.64
N ASP A 248 6.51 -13.71 -7.86
CA ASP A 248 7.34 -14.89 -8.13
C ASP A 248 8.84 -14.65 -7.79
N ASN A 249 9.31 -13.42 -7.68
CA ASN A 249 10.72 -13.05 -7.55
C ASN A 249 11.10 -12.30 -6.27
N LEU A 250 10.13 -11.89 -5.45
CA LEU A 250 10.34 -11.22 -4.16
C LEU A 250 9.61 -11.96 -3.05
N LEU A 251 10.22 -12.02 -1.87
CA LEU A 251 9.55 -12.47 -0.65
C LEU A 251 8.57 -11.40 -0.13
N PRO A 252 7.54 -11.77 0.63
CA PRO A 252 6.60 -10.81 1.23
C PRO A 252 7.28 -9.69 2.01
N ASP A 253 8.30 -10.05 2.75
CA ASP A 253 9.01 -9.18 3.68
C ASP A 253 10.36 -8.68 3.13
N HIS A 254 10.54 -8.75 1.80
CA HIS A 254 11.81 -8.47 1.13
C HIS A 254 12.51 -7.22 1.65
N LEU A 255 11.81 -6.08 1.72
CA LEU A 255 12.41 -4.81 2.12
C LEU A 255 12.91 -4.82 3.57
N TRP A 256 12.14 -5.36 4.52
CA TRP A 256 12.57 -5.46 5.90
C TRP A 256 13.66 -6.51 6.09
N ALA A 257 13.56 -7.66 5.44
CA ALA A 257 14.59 -8.70 5.50
C ALA A 257 15.94 -8.19 4.97
N THR A 258 15.92 -7.34 3.94
CA THR A 258 17.14 -6.82 3.29
C THR A 258 17.70 -5.57 3.95
N HIS A 259 16.86 -4.69 4.48
CA HIS A 259 17.28 -3.34 4.88
C HIS A 259 17.11 -3.01 6.36
N LYS A 260 16.79 -3.97 7.20
CA LYS A 260 16.61 -3.77 8.65
C LYS A 260 17.81 -3.05 9.28
N GLU A 261 19.00 -3.56 9.07
CA GLU A 261 20.22 -3.01 9.67
C GLU A 261 20.54 -1.60 9.17
N ARG A 262 20.29 -1.33 7.87
CA ARG A 262 20.46 0.02 7.30
C ARG A 262 19.47 1.01 7.88
N ASN A 263 18.20 0.62 8.04
CA ASN A 263 17.20 1.45 8.70
C ASN A 263 17.58 1.75 10.16
N GLU A 264 18.00 0.74 10.92
CA GLU A 264 18.45 0.87 12.30
C GLU A 264 19.65 1.81 12.41
N LYS A 265 20.63 1.67 11.51
CA LYS A 265 21.80 2.54 11.44
C LYS A 265 21.42 4.01 11.21
N ILE A 266 20.58 4.28 10.21
CA ILE A 266 20.11 5.64 9.90
C ILE A 266 19.39 6.25 11.10
N CYS A 267 18.47 5.49 11.70
CA CYS A 267 17.74 5.95 12.88
C CYS A 267 18.69 6.30 14.03
N LYS A 268 19.69 5.47 14.29
CA LYS A 268 20.71 5.72 15.32
C LYS A 268 21.57 6.95 15.00
N ASP A 269 22.08 7.06 13.78
CA ASP A 269 23.02 8.12 13.38
C ASP A 269 22.36 9.51 13.42
N PHE A 270 21.06 9.61 13.13
CA PHE A 270 20.33 10.88 13.10
C PHE A 270 19.37 11.08 14.28
N GLY A 271 19.41 10.21 15.29
CA GLY A 271 18.56 10.31 16.48
C GLY A 271 17.07 10.23 16.16
N LEU A 272 16.67 9.33 15.23
CA LEU A 272 15.31 9.11 14.82
C LEU A 272 14.67 7.93 15.55
N THR A 273 13.39 7.96 15.75
CA THR A 273 12.59 6.83 16.21
C THR A 273 12.13 6.01 15.02
N GLN A 274 12.48 4.73 14.99
CA GLN A 274 12.03 3.78 13.97
C GLN A 274 10.50 3.64 13.99
N THR A 275 9.90 3.56 12.81
CA THR A 275 8.49 3.16 12.65
C THR A 275 8.39 1.71 12.19
N LYS A 276 7.16 1.19 12.03
CA LYS A 276 6.95 -0.13 11.44
C LYS A 276 7.11 -0.13 9.91
N ALA A 277 7.08 1.05 9.26
CA ALA A 277 7.29 1.19 7.81
C ALA A 277 8.78 1.42 7.51
N ILE A 278 9.40 0.58 6.68
CA ILE A 278 10.85 0.57 6.40
C ILE A 278 11.37 1.91 5.87
N HIS A 279 10.57 2.61 5.12
CA HIS A 279 10.93 3.85 4.43
C HIS A 279 10.64 5.12 5.25
N MET A 280 10.26 4.97 6.53
CA MET A 280 9.87 6.09 7.39
C MET A 280 10.46 5.97 8.79
N ALA A 281 10.87 7.10 9.37
CA ALA A 281 11.19 7.25 10.79
C ALA A 281 10.65 8.60 11.30
N ARG A 282 10.74 8.85 12.60
CA ARG A 282 10.20 10.04 13.24
C ARG A 282 11.20 10.69 14.20
N LYS A 283 11.07 12.02 14.36
CA LYS A 283 11.72 12.79 15.45
C LYS A 283 10.69 13.76 16.01
N GLY A 284 10.16 13.45 17.17
CA GLY A 284 8.98 14.14 17.71
C GLY A 284 7.78 13.97 16.79
N GLU A 285 7.21 15.09 16.37
CA GLU A 285 6.04 15.14 15.47
C GLU A 285 6.41 15.21 13.97
N ILE A 286 7.68 15.07 13.63
CA ILE A 286 8.15 15.17 12.25
C ILE A 286 8.44 13.77 11.70
N ASN A 287 7.91 13.50 10.52
CA ASN A 287 8.19 12.29 9.76
C ASN A 287 9.32 12.50 8.77
N TYR A 288 10.17 11.48 8.62
CA TYR A 288 11.34 11.49 7.74
C TYR A 288 11.33 10.28 6.81
N GLY A 289 11.53 10.51 5.52
CA GLY A 289 11.69 9.46 4.50
C GLY A 289 13.12 8.94 4.49
N LEU A 290 13.30 7.64 4.66
CA LEU A 290 14.61 7.00 4.78
C LEU A 290 15.12 6.39 3.46
N SER A 291 14.26 6.24 2.46
CA SER A 291 14.60 5.57 1.20
C SER A 291 15.89 6.07 0.53
N PRO A 292 16.17 7.38 0.46
CA PRO A 292 17.42 7.87 -0.14
C PRO A 292 18.66 7.36 0.59
N LEU A 293 18.68 7.41 1.92
CA LEU A 293 19.83 6.98 2.71
C LEU A 293 19.98 5.45 2.81
N ILE A 294 18.88 4.71 2.82
CA ILE A 294 18.92 3.25 2.70
C ILE A 294 19.62 2.86 1.39
N ARG A 295 19.27 3.51 0.28
CA ARG A 295 19.92 3.32 -1.01
C ARG A 295 21.39 3.73 -0.99
N TYR A 296 21.70 4.88 -0.39
CA TYR A 296 23.09 5.30 -0.24
C TYR A 296 23.94 4.21 0.42
N LEU A 297 23.50 3.68 1.56
CA LEU A 297 24.20 2.62 2.27
C LEU A 297 24.28 1.32 1.47
N GLU A 298 23.24 0.96 0.73
CA GLU A 298 23.24 -0.22 -0.12
C GLU A 298 24.27 -0.13 -1.26
N TYR A 299 24.41 1.05 -1.88
CA TYR A 299 25.30 1.24 -3.03
C TYR A 299 26.74 1.50 -2.65
N ASN A 300 26.98 2.10 -1.47
CA ASN A 300 28.32 2.46 -1.01
C ASN A 300 28.90 1.52 0.06
N GLY A 301 28.30 0.35 0.27
CA GLY A 301 28.84 -0.71 1.12
C GLY A 301 28.71 -0.45 2.62
N GLY A 302 27.74 0.34 3.03
CA GLY A 302 27.37 0.52 4.43
C GLY A 302 26.47 -0.62 4.92
N CYS A 303 27.03 -1.51 5.77
CA CYS A 303 26.43 -2.65 6.51
C CYS A 303 25.42 -3.49 5.74
#